data_5f6f4ed8c67ed785dbafb474e6e4987f
#
_entry.id   5f6f4ed8c67ed785dbafb474e6e4987f
#
_cell.length_a   1.000
_cell.length_b   1.000
_cell.length_c   1.000
_cell.angle_alpha   90.00
_cell.angle_beta   90.00
_cell.angle_gamma   90.00
#
_symmetry.space_group_name_H-M   'P 1'
#
loop_
_entity.id
_entity.type
_entity.pdbx_description
1 polymer ?
#
loop_
_entity_poly.entity_id
_entity_poly.type
_entity_poly.pdbx_seq_one_letter_code
_entity_poly.pdbx_strand_id
1 'polypeptide(L)'
;MLEQEHLLSKQEGAKKASDRSHQNLADKLKSSGLKLPLYPTPQLIERARTVMGTIDYDPTTDPVQQVLVNATSIPSMEVNPLQEQWHGNVWVAPKGAVRNSRIWLNKTISEYRNGHINSFVYFTSASEILRAAPVMWDYPMCIPFKRVKQLRATKDGFEPVCPSTWNCLIYGPPMDQVISDIDKVTLFYNTFRDIGRVIYNEYAGDNWQKDLEYYEEAKGEI
;
A
#
# COMPACT_ATOMS: atom_id res chain seq x y z
N MET A 1 36.57 -9.00 16.55
CA MET A 1 36.15 -8.08 17.61
C MET A 1 35.92 -6.68 17.08
N LEU A 2 36.92 -6.02 16.45
CA LEU A 2 36.79 -4.64 15.93
C LEU A 2 35.70 -4.44 14.84
N GLU A 3 35.42 -5.41 13.98
CA GLU A 3 34.35 -5.31 12.95
C GLU A 3 32.95 -5.37 13.54
N GLN A 4 32.73 -6.14 14.58
CA GLN A 4 31.42 -6.21 15.26
C GLN A 4 31.09 -4.92 16.01
N GLU A 5 32.09 -4.30 16.64
CA GLU A 5 31.91 -2.99 17.31
C GLU A 5 31.62 -1.88 16.28
N HIS A 6 32.24 -1.93 15.11
CA HIS A 6 32.00 -0.96 14.04
C HIS A 6 30.58 -1.11 13.42
N LEU A 7 30.08 -2.36 13.27
CA LEU A 7 28.71 -2.60 12.82
C LEU A 7 27.66 -2.13 13.84
N LEU A 8 27.89 -2.38 15.12
CA LEU A 8 27.01 -1.95 16.21
C LEU A 8 26.96 -0.41 16.29
N SER A 9 28.11 0.26 16.17
CA SER A 9 28.15 1.74 16.18
C SER A 9 27.42 2.37 14.97
N LYS A 10 27.50 1.75 13.78
CA LYS A 10 26.73 2.16 12.59
C LYS A 10 25.22 1.95 12.77
N GLN A 11 24.81 0.83 13.38
CA GLN A 11 23.39 0.56 13.66
C GLN A 11 22.82 1.52 14.70
N GLU A 12 23.58 1.85 15.75
CA GLU A 12 23.17 2.85 16.73
C GLU A 12 23.14 4.27 16.16
N GLY A 13 24.05 4.61 15.27
CA GLY A 13 24.07 5.89 14.55
C GLY A 13 22.84 6.03 13.63
N ALA A 14 22.49 5.00 12.89
CA ALA A 14 21.31 4.96 12.03
C ALA A 14 20.01 5.04 12.85
N LYS A 15 19.93 4.34 13.98
CA LYS A 15 18.79 4.40 14.89
C LYS A 15 18.60 5.80 15.49
N LYS A 16 19.66 6.44 15.96
CA LYS A 16 19.64 7.82 16.48
C LYS A 16 19.26 8.87 15.42
N ALA A 17 19.69 8.68 14.17
CA ALA A 17 19.32 9.55 13.06
C ALA A 17 17.83 9.39 12.69
N SER A 18 17.32 8.17 12.69
CA SER A 18 15.92 7.86 12.51
C SER A 18 15.05 8.50 13.61
N ASP A 19 15.42 8.33 14.87
CA ASP A 19 14.69 8.88 16.02
C ASP A 19 14.61 10.43 15.98
N ARG A 20 15.69 11.10 15.58
CA ARG A 20 15.69 12.57 15.39
C ARG A 20 14.81 13.02 14.23
N SER A 21 14.78 12.25 13.15
CA SER A 21 13.93 12.55 11.98
C SER A 21 12.45 12.42 12.35
N HIS A 22 12.08 11.39 13.12
CA HIS A 22 10.73 11.18 13.62
C HIS A 22 10.27 12.32 14.54
N GLN A 23 11.12 12.76 15.44
CA GLN A 23 10.83 13.83 16.38
C GLN A 23 10.59 15.17 15.67
N ASN A 24 11.45 15.50 14.70
CA ASN A 24 11.31 16.73 13.90
C ASN A 24 10.03 16.76 13.05
N LEU A 25 9.62 15.60 12.50
CA LEU A 25 8.38 15.50 11.69
C LEU A 25 7.14 15.63 12.58
N ALA A 26 7.11 14.94 13.71
CA ALA A 26 6.00 15.00 14.65
C ALA A 26 5.79 16.41 15.23
N ASP A 27 6.85 17.10 15.55
CA ASP A 27 6.81 18.47 16.10
C ASP A 27 6.39 19.49 15.04
N LYS A 28 6.86 19.37 13.80
CA LYS A 28 6.42 20.21 12.68
C LYS A 28 4.94 20.01 12.35
N LEU A 29 4.45 18.78 12.39
CA LEU A 29 3.04 18.47 12.09
C LEU A 29 2.11 18.92 13.22
N LYS A 30 2.51 18.79 14.48
CA LYS A 30 1.75 19.32 15.62
C LYS A 30 1.63 20.84 15.62
N SER A 31 2.71 21.54 15.28
CA SER A 31 2.72 23.01 15.22
C SER A 31 1.88 23.56 14.05
N SER A 32 1.66 22.75 12.99
CA SER A 32 0.83 23.14 11.84
C SER A 32 -0.66 22.85 12.00
N GLY A 33 -1.11 22.22 13.11
CA GLY A 33 -2.50 21.78 13.31
C GLY A 33 -2.95 20.65 12.37
N LEU A 34 -2.05 20.08 11.58
CA LEU A 34 -2.32 18.98 10.66
C LEU A 34 -2.47 17.66 11.43
N LYS A 35 -3.44 16.84 11.01
CA LYS A 35 -3.58 15.48 11.55
C LYS A 35 -2.33 14.68 11.19
N LEU A 36 -1.71 14.07 12.20
CA LEU A 36 -0.56 13.18 12.00
C LEU A 36 -0.95 12.02 11.07
N PRO A 37 -0.09 11.66 10.12
CA PRO A 37 -0.34 10.52 9.25
C PRO A 37 -0.43 9.22 10.06
N LEU A 38 -1.22 8.30 9.57
CA LEU A 38 -1.31 6.93 10.07
C LEU A 38 -0.57 6.00 9.12
N TYR A 39 0.11 5.03 9.69
CA TYR A 39 0.96 4.07 8.99
C TYR A 39 0.41 2.65 9.14
N PRO A 40 0.58 1.77 8.15
CA PRO A 40 0.21 0.36 8.27
C PRO A 40 1.01 -0.32 9.38
N THR A 41 0.41 -1.32 10.02
CA THR A 41 1.11 -2.12 11.03
C THR A 41 2.10 -3.10 10.38
N PRO A 42 3.19 -3.49 11.08
CA PRO A 42 4.11 -4.51 10.59
C PRO A 42 3.40 -5.81 10.19
N GLN A 43 2.40 -6.25 10.96
CA GLN A 43 1.63 -7.46 10.66
C GLN A 43 0.89 -7.36 9.32
N LEU A 44 0.36 -6.18 8.97
CA LEU A 44 -0.30 -5.98 7.69
C LEU A 44 0.70 -5.97 6.53
N ILE A 45 1.85 -5.35 6.74
CA ILE A 45 2.95 -5.31 5.77
C ILE A 45 3.48 -6.72 5.50
N GLU A 46 3.69 -7.53 6.55
CA GLU A 46 4.14 -8.91 6.39
C GLU A 46 3.12 -9.80 5.67
N ARG A 47 1.82 -9.57 5.85
CA ARG A 47 0.78 -10.24 5.05
C ARG A 47 0.91 -9.87 3.56
N ALA A 48 1.13 -8.60 3.25
CA ALA A 48 1.37 -8.18 1.87
C ALA A 48 2.66 -8.80 1.30
N ARG A 49 3.73 -8.86 2.11
CA ARG A 49 4.98 -9.52 1.74
C ARG A 49 4.79 -11.01 1.47
N THR A 50 4.00 -11.69 2.31
CA THR A 50 3.66 -13.11 2.10
C THR A 50 3.00 -13.34 0.74
N VAL A 51 2.10 -12.45 0.33
CA VAL A 51 1.35 -12.59 -0.94
C VAL A 51 2.21 -12.25 -2.15
N MET A 52 3.02 -11.19 -2.06
CA MET A 52 3.87 -10.74 -3.18
C MET A 52 5.23 -11.45 -3.24
N GLY A 53 5.69 -12.05 -2.13
CA GLY A 53 7.04 -12.59 -1.95
C GLY A 53 8.00 -11.53 -1.43
N THR A 54 8.13 -10.41 -2.11
CA THR A 54 8.97 -9.27 -1.73
C THR A 54 8.16 -7.96 -1.79
N ILE A 55 8.69 -6.91 -1.21
CA ILE A 55 8.27 -5.53 -1.50
C ILE A 55 9.47 -4.83 -2.09
N ASP A 56 9.46 -4.68 -3.41
CA ASP A 56 10.58 -4.12 -4.16
C ASP A 56 10.54 -2.60 -4.20
N TYR A 57 9.33 -2.02 -4.21
CA TYR A 57 9.16 -0.58 -4.30
C TYR A 57 7.96 -0.07 -3.46
N ASP A 58 8.15 1.05 -2.75
CA ASP A 58 7.08 1.78 -2.05
C ASP A 58 7.06 3.25 -2.50
N PRO A 59 6.21 3.59 -3.49
CA PRO A 59 6.11 4.95 -4.01
C PRO A 59 5.46 5.94 -3.03
N THR A 60 4.77 5.44 -2.00
CA THR A 60 4.06 6.25 -1.01
C THR A 60 4.86 6.50 0.26
N THR A 61 6.12 6.08 0.25
CA THR A 61 6.99 6.09 1.43
C THR A 61 7.31 7.51 1.92
N ASP A 62 7.64 7.58 3.17
CA ASP A 62 8.39 8.63 3.84
C ASP A 62 9.41 7.96 4.79
N PRO A 63 10.31 8.69 5.45
CA PRO A 63 11.29 8.08 6.33
C PRO A 63 10.71 7.19 7.42
N VAL A 64 9.50 7.49 7.91
CA VAL A 64 8.81 6.68 8.93
C VAL A 64 8.26 5.40 8.31
N GLN A 65 7.60 5.50 7.17
CA GLN A 65 7.03 4.34 6.48
C GLN A 65 8.11 3.38 6.01
N GLN A 66 9.24 3.90 5.52
CA GLN A 66 10.36 3.07 5.07
C GLN A 66 10.92 2.18 6.20
N VAL A 67 10.97 2.68 7.44
CA VAL A 67 11.38 1.86 8.59
C VAL A 67 10.44 0.69 8.82
N LEU A 68 9.14 0.86 8.56
CA LEU A 68 8.12 -0.17 8.76
C LEU A 68 8.06 -1.13 7.57
N VAL A 69 8.07 -0.60 6.34
CA VAL A 69 7.89 -1.38 5.10
C VAL A 69 9.19 -2.05 4.69
N ASN A 70 10.32 -1.36 4.84
CA ASN A 70 11.63 -1.86 4.42
C ASN A 70 11.59 -2.37 2.96
N ALA A 71 11.08 -1.54 2.05
CA ALA A 71 11.10 -1.80 0.61
C ALA A 71 12.55 -1.78 0.09
N THR A 72 12.84 -2.60 -0.93
CA THR A 72 14.18 -2.67 -1.54
C THR A 72 14.59 -1.34 -2.16
N SER A 73 13.62 -0.62 -2.72
CA SER A 73 13.81 0.71 -3.31
C SER A 73 12.66 1.67 -2.96
N ILE A 74 12.94 2.95 -3.05
CA ILE A 74 12.02 4.04 -2.77
C ILE A 74 12.18 5.12 -3.86
N PRO A 75 11.19 6.01 -4.03
CA PRO A 75 11.29 7.12 -4.97
C PRO A 75 12.53 7.98 -4.73
N SER A 76 13.08 8.53 -5.79
CA SER A 76 14.05 9.61 -5.68
C SER A 76 13.43 10.81 -4.96
N MET A 77 14.17 11.44 -4.06
CA MET A 77 13.70 12.65 -3.35
C MET A 77 13.47 13.85 -4.28
N GLU A 78 14.02 13.80 -5.49
CA GLU A 78 13.96 14.89 -6.48
C GLU A 78 12.80 14.75 -7.46
N VAL A 79 12.18 13.57 -7.55
CA VAL A 79 11.14 13.27 -8.53
C VAL A 79 9.81 12.99 -7.84
N ASN A 80 8.72 13.48 -8.45
CA ASN A 80 7.38 13.12 -7.98
C ASN A 80 7.08 11.65 -8.31
N PRO A 81 6.83 10.78 -7.31
CA PRO A 81 6.59 9.35 -7.53
C PRO A 81 5.41 9.05 -8.48
N LEU A 82 4.47 9.98 -8.63
CA LEU A 82 3.37 9.85 -9.60
C LEU A 82 3.83 10.01 -11.06
N GLN A 83 5.02 10.57 -11.29
CA GLN A 83 5.62 10.78 -12.60
C GLN A 83 6.71 9.76 -12.94
N GLU A 84 7.22 9.03 -11.93
CA GLU A 84 8.18 7.96 -12.13
C GLU A 84 7.51 6.70 -12.70
N GLN A 85 8.29 5.89 -13.40
CA GLN A 85 7.95 4.50 -13.71
C GLN A 85 8.30 3.64 -12.50
N TRP A 86 7.36 2.80 -12.07
CA TRP A 86 7.55 1.88 -10.95
C TRP A 86 8.08 0.52 -11.45
N HIS A 87 8.50 -0.34 -10.51
CA HIS A 87 9.07 -1.65 -10.86
C HIS A 87 8.85 -2.68 -9.75
N GLY A 88 8.93 -3.96 -10.13
CA GLY A 88 8.87 -5.09 -9.20
C GLY A 88 7.51 -5.25 -8.51
N ASN A 89 7.53 -5.76 -7.29
CA ASN A 89 6.35 -5.93 -6.44
C ASN A 89 6.14 -4.69 -5.59
N VAL A 90 4.99 -4.05 -5.71
CA VAL A 90 4.78 -2.69 -5.19
C VAL A 90 3.80 -2.67 -4.04
N TRP A 91 4.23 -2.09 -2.92
CA TRP A 91 3.37 -1.73 -1.80
C TRP A 91 2.93 -0.29 -1.92
N VAL A 92 1.61 -0.03 -1.86
CA VAL A 92 1.07 1.31 -1.98
C VAL A 92 0.12 1.60 -0.81
N ALA A 93 0.48 2.55 0.03
CA ALA A 93 -0.32 2.95 1.19
C ALA A 93 -0.41 4.48 1.29
N PRO A 94 -1.19 5.14 0.42
CA PRO A 94 -1.26 6.58 0.35
C PRO A 94 -1.91 7.17 1.61
N LYS A 95 -1.35 8.27 2.07
CA LYS A 95 -1.85 9.04 3.20
C LYS A 95 -2.82 10.12 2.71
N GLY A 96 -3.82 10.43 3.52
CA GLY A 96 -4.73 11.56 3.27
C GLY A 96 -6.13 11.17 2.79
N ALA A 97 -6.80 12.10 2.10
CA ALA A 97 -8.20 12.00 1.72
C ALA A 97 -8.45 11.08 0.51
N VAL A 98 -9.72 10.73 0.28
CA VAL A 98 -10.21 9.90 -0.84
C VAL A 98 -9.66 10.34 -2.20
N ARG A 99 -9.64 11.65 -2.47
CA ARG A 99 -9.11 12.20 -3.73
C ARG A 99 -7.64 11.77 -3.95
N ASN A 100 -6.83 11.84 -2.91
CA ASN A 100 -5.44 11.42 -2.96
C ASN A 100 -5.34 9.91 -3.21
N SER A 101 -6.10 9.12 -2.46
CA SER A 101 -6.16 7.66 -2.65
C SER A 101 -6.54 7.28 -4.09
N ARG A 102 -7.51 7.98 -4.71
CA ARG A 102 -7.89 7.71 -6.10
C ARG A 102 -6.76 7.98 -7.10
N ILE A 103 -6.01 9.06 -6.92
CA ILE A 103 -4.87 9.39 -7.79
C ILE A 103 -3.81 8.29 -7.72
N TRP A 104 -3.47 7.85 -6.52
CA TRP A 104 -2.51 6.78 -6.31
C TRP A 104 -2.99 5.44 -6.85
N LEU A 105 -4.28 5.11 -6.67
CA LEU A 105 -4.84 3.87 -7.22
C LEU A 105 -4.81 3.86 -8.75
N ASN A 106 -5.21 4.95 -9.39
CA ASN A 106 -5.17 5.07 -10.85
C ASN A 106 -3.74 4.90 -11.38
N LYS A 107 -2.75 5.50 -10.72
CA LYS A 107 -1.34 5.32 -11.06
C LYS A 107 -0.91 3.86 -10.88
N THR A 108 -1.26 3.23 -9.74
CA THR A 108 -0.95 1.81 -9.48
C THR A 108 -1.48 0.91 -10.58
N ILE A 109 -2.74 1.08 -10.95
CA ILE A 109 -3.40 0.28 -11.99
C ILE A 109 -2.78 0.55 -13.37
N SER A 110 -2.44 1.81 -13.67
CA SER A 110 -1.75 2.16 -14.91
C SER A 110 -0.37 1.48 -15.01
N GLU A 111 0.44 1.53 -13.95
CA GLU A 111 1.74 0.86 -13.93
C GLU A 111 1.61 -0.66 -14.08
N TYR A 112 0.63 -1.24 -13.41
CA TYR A 112 0.34 -2.66 -13.48
C TYR A 112 -0.13 -3.09 -14.87
N ARG A 113 -1.13 -2.42 -15.45
CA ARG A 113 -1.66 -2.74 -16.79
C ARG A 113 -0.64 -2.55 -17.92
N ASN A 114 0.31 -1.63 -17.74
CA ASN A 114 1.41 -1.42 -18.69
C ASN A 114 2.57 -2.42 -18.51
N GLY A 115 2.47 -3.34 -17.54
CA GLY A 115 3.51 -4.34 -17.29
C GLY A 115 4.78 -3.78 -16.65
N HIS A 116 4.74 -2.56 -16.09
CA HIS A 116 5.90 -1.96 -15.44
C HIS A 116 6.15 -2.57 -14.06
N ILE A 117 5.10 -3.05 -13.39
CA ILE A 117 5.18 -3.71 -12.09
C ILE A 117 4.62 -5.14 -12.18
N ASN A 118 5.20 -6.04 -11.40
CA ASN A 118 4.83 -7.47 -11.42
C ASN A 118 3.54 -7.72 -10.65
N SER A 119 3.43 -7.15 -9.47
CA SER A 119 2.28 -7.28 -8.58
C SER A 119 2.17 -6.05 -7.68
N PHE A 120 1.01 -5.88 -7.06
CA PHE A 120 0.85 -4.82 -6.06
C PHE A 120 -0.08 -5.23 -4.93
N VAL A 121 0.15 -4.66 -3.76
CA VAL A 121 -0.86 -4.56 -2.69
C VAL A 121 -1.10 -3.08 -2.40
N TYR A 122 -2.34 -2.66 -2.60
CA TYR A 122 -2.79 -1.31 -2.33
C TYR A 122 -3.62 -1.28 -1.05
N PHE A 123 -3.19 -0.53 -0.05
CA PHE A 123 -3.88 -0.36 1.23
C PHE A 123 -4.40 1.06 1.38
N THR A 124 -5.68 1.22 1.67
CA THR A 124 -6.27 2.54 1.91
C THR A 124 -7.20 2.54 3.13
N SER A 125 -7.25 3.67 3.81
CA SER A 125 -8.22 3.97 4.87
C SER A 125 -9.38 4.85 4.38
N ALA A 126 -9.59 4.91 3.06
CA ALA A 126 -10.63 5.71 2.42
C ALA A 126 -11.63 4.77 1.73
N SER A 127 -12.57 4.20 2.51
CA SER A 127 -13.57 3.25 1.97
C SER A 127 -14.44 3.82 0.85
N GLU A 128 -14.60 5.14 0.79
CA GLU A 128 -15.32 5.81 -0.29
C GLU A 128 -14.67 5.60 -1.67
N ILE A 129 -13.43 5.12 -1.70
CA ILE A 129 -12.75 4.74 -2.94
C ILE A 129 -13.50 3.61 -3.67
N LEU A 130 -14.21 2.74 -2.93
CA LEU A 130 -15.06 1.69 -3.49
C LEU A 130 -16.10 2.23 -4.49
N ARG A 131 -16.57 3.45 -4.25
CA ARG A 131 -17.50 4.17 -5.15
C ARG A 131 -16.76 5.06 -6.13
N ALA A 132 -15.65 5.67 -5.71
CA ALA A 132 -14.94 6.68 -6.49
C ALA A 132 -14.03 6.10 -7.58
N ALA A 133 -13.70 4.82 -7.51
CA ALA A 133 -12.82 4.12 -8.43
C ALA A 133 -13.35 2.69 -8.73
N PRO A 134 -14.38 2.56 -9.58
CA PRO A 134 -14.99 1.26 -9.88
C PRO A 134 -14.02 0.19 -10.37
N VAL A 135 -12.95 0.60 -11.04
CA VAL A 135 -11.89 -0.29 -11.55
C VAL A 135 -11.26 -1.20 -10.49
N MET A 136 -11.39 -0.86 -9.21
CA MET A 136 -10.88 -1.73 -8.15
C MET A 136 -11.66 -3.05 -7.99
N TRP A 137 -12.90 -3.11 -8.48
CA TRP A 137 -13.72 -4.32 -8.44
C TRP A 137 -13.23 -5.40 -9.41
N ASP A 138 -12.33 -5.05 -10.34
CA ASP A 138 -11.66 -5.98 -11.25
C ASP A 138 -10.56 -6.78 -10.55
N TYR A 139 -10.20 -6.43 -9.32
CA TYR A 139 -9.08 -6.99 -8.58
C TYR A 139 -9.53 -7.70 -7.30
N PRO A 140 -8.84 -8.77 -6.88
CA PRO A 140 -9.00 -9.33 -5.55
C PRO A 140 -8.88 -8.26 -4.48
N MET A 141 -9.83 -8.22 -3.56
CA MET A 141 -9.80 -7.25 -2.46
C MET A 141 -10.22 -7.87 -1.14
N CYS A 142 -9.67 -7.36 -0.06
CA CYS A 142 -10.10 -7.67 1.29
C CYS A 142 -10.76 -6.44 1.92
N ILE A 143 -12.00 -6.62 2.35
CA ILE A 143 -12.73 -5.65 3.19
C ILE A 143 -12.69 -6.19 4.62
N PRO A 144 -11.90 -5.60 5.53
CA PRO A 144 -11.76 -6.09 6.89
C PRO A 144 -13.09 -6.11 7.66
N PHE A 145 -13.31 -7.09 8.53
CA PHE A 145 -14.50 -7.17 9.41
C PHE A 145 -14.54 -6.06 10.44
N LYS A 146 -13.36 -5.50 10.78
CA LYS A 146 -13.19 -4.36 11.68
C LYS A 146 -12.16 -3.43 11.09
N ARG A 147 -12.23 -2.15 11.43
CA ARG A 147 -11.20 -1.19 11.02
C ARG A 147 -9.82 -1.67 11.48
N VAL A 148 -8.90 -1.84 10.53
CA VAL A 148 -7.54 -2.28 10.82
C VAL A 148 -6.85 -1.17 11.60
N LYS A 149 -6.28 -1.50 12.75
CA LYS A 149 -5.45 -0.57 13.51
C LYS A 149 -4.26 -0.13 12.65
N GLN A 150 -3.91 1.12 12.79
CA GLN A 150 -2.74 1.72 12.15
C GLN A 150 -1.84 2.29 13.24
N LEU A 151 -0.65 2.69 12.86
CA LEU A 151 0.33 3.26 13.75
C LEU A 151 0.38 4.77 13.58
N ARG A 152 0.43 5.49 14.69
CA ARG A 152 0.77 6.91 14.73
C ARG A 152 2.19 7.03 15.27
N ALA A 153 3.03 7.78 14.56
CA ALA A 153 4.36 8.10 15.08
C ALA A 153 4.23 9.07 16.29
N THR A 154 4.96 8.77 17.34
CA THR A 154 5.07 9.60 18.55
C THR A 154 6.55 9.89 18.82
N LYS A 155 6.84 10.72 19.81
CA LYS A 155 8.22 10.98 20.26
C LYS A 155 8.91 9.73 20.84
N ASP A 156 8.13 8.79 21.36
CA ASP A 156 8.62 7.58 22.04
C ASP A 156 8.47 6.31 21.17
N GLY A 157 8.18 6.47 19.86
CA GLY A 157 8.00 5.36 18.92
C GLY A 157 6.65 5.38 18.22
N PHE A 158 5.90 4.29 18.30
CA PHE A 158 4.61 4.13 17.63
C PHE A 158 3.49 3.78 18.61
N GLU A 159 2.33 4.40 18.44
CA GLU A 159 1.10 4.01 19.15
C GLU A 159 0.06 3.45 18.16
N PRO A 160 -0.64 2.34 18.51
CA PRO A 160 -1.71 1.82 17.69
C PRO A 160 -2.96 2.70 17.79
N VAL A 161 -3.52 3.09 16.65
CA VAL A 161 -4.69 3.94 16.52
C VAL A 161 -5.73 3.28 15.64
N CYS A 162 -7.00 3.32 16.05
CA CYS A 162 -8.10 2.93 15.18
C CYS A 162 -8.44 4.11 14.24
N PRO A 163 -8.36 3.97 12.91
CA PRO A 163 -8.70 5.05 11.99
C PRO A 163 -10.20 5.37 12.07
N SER A 164 -10.58 6.60 11.74
CA SER A 164 -12.00 7.01 11.68
C SER A 164 -12.76 6.40 10.52
N THR A 165 -12.06 6.10 9.43
CA THR A 165 -12.60 5.53 8.20
C THR A 165 -12.30 4.04 8.10
N TRP A 166 -13.07 3.32 7.29
CA TRP A 166 -12.87 1.91 7.01
C TRP A 166 -11.65 1.70 6.10
N ASN A 167 -11.07 0.52 6.19
CA ASN A 167 -9.92 0.14 5.37
C ASN A 167 -10.34 -0.81 4.25
N CYS A 168 -9.57 -0.86 3.18
CA CYS A 168 -9.58 -1.97 2.24
C CYS A 168 -8.17 -2.24 1.70
N LEU A 169 -7.97 -3.47 1.24
CA LEU A 169 -6.76 -3.91 0.55
C LEU A 169 -7.16 -4.42 -0.82
N ILE A 170 -6.39 -4.05 -1.84
CA ILE A 170 -6.58 -4.48 -3.23
C ILE A 170 -5.29 -5.14 -3.66
N TYR A 171 -5.41 -6.24 -4.37
CA TYR A 171 -4.27 -7.03 -4.83
C TYR A 171 -4.26 -7.16 -6.35
N GLY A 172 -3.17 -6.82 -6.99
CA GLY A 172 -2.87 -7.16 -8.38
C GLY A 172 -1.89 -8.32 -8.43
N PRO A 173 -2.32 -9.53 -8.79
CA PRO A 173 -1.45 -10.70 -8.93
C PRO A 173 -0.52 -10.54 -10.14
N PRO A 174 0.62 -11.29 -10.22
CA PRO A 174 1.48 -11.28 -11.42
C PRO A 174 0.71 -11.69 -12.67
N MET A 175 0.86 -10.95 -13.78
CA MET A 175 0.11 -11.18 -15.03
C MET A 175 0.68 -12.28 -15.93
N ASP A 176 1.93 -12.66 -15.74
CA ASP A 176 2.68 -13.56 -16.63
C ASP A 176 2.48 -15.07 -16.36
N GLN A 177 1.55 -15.44 -15.48
CA GLN A 177 1.36 -16.82 -15.05
C GLN A 177 -0.12 -17.23 -15.04
N VAL A 178 -0.67 -17.48 -16.22
CA VAL A 178 -2.09 -17.91 -16.42
C VAL A 178 -2.49 -19.13 -15.58
N ILE A 179 -1.57 -20.01 -15.22
CA ILE A 179 -1.86 -21.19 -14.36
C ILE A 179 -1.64 -20.89 -12.87
N SER A 180 -0.79 -19.93 -12.52
CA SER A 180 -0.48 -19.58 -11.13
C SER A 180 -1.34 -18.45 -10.58
N ASP A 181 -2.16 -17.79 -11.39
CA ASP A 181 -3.06 -16.72 -10.92
C ASP A 181 -4.04 -17.25 -9.86
N ILE A 182 -4.59 -18.44 -10.06
CA ILE A 182 -5.45 -19.11 -9.07
C ILE A 182 -4.70 -19.33 -7.76
N ASP A 183 -3.43 -19.76 -7.82
CA ASP A 183 -2.61 -20.00 -6.63
C ASP A 183 -2.30 -18.69 -5.90
N LYS A 184 -2.03 -17.61 -6.62
CA LYS A 184 -1.75 -16.30 -6.03
C LYS A 184 -2.98 -15.63 -5.43
N VAL A 185 -4.13 -15.72 -6.11
CA VAL A 185 -5.43 -15.27 -5.56
C VAL A 185 -5.82 -16.12 -4.35
N THR A 186 -5.61 -17.43 -4.41
CA THR A 186 -5.81 -18.34 -3.27
C THR A 186 -4.90 -18.00 -2.11
N LEU A 187 -3.65 -17.66 -2.36
CA LEU A 187 -2.70 -17.21 -1.34
C LEU A 187 -3.18 -15.89 -0.69
N PHE A 188 -3.65 -14.93 -1.51
CA PHE A 188 -4.24 -13.69 -0.98
C PHE A 188 -5.47 -13.98 -0.12
N TYR A 189 -6.38 -14.84 -0.60
CA TYR A 189 -7.55 -15.27 0.17
C TYR A 189 -7.14 -15.88 1.51
N ASN A 190 -6.25 -16.85 1.52
CA ASN A 190 -5.80 -17.53 2.73
C ASN A 190 -5.09 -16.60 3.71
N THR A 191 -4.36 -15.60 3.19
CA THR A 191 -3.60 -14.63 3.98
C THR A 191 -4.51 -13.60 4.66
N PHE A 192 -5.65 -13.25 4.05
CA PHE A 192 -6.48 -12.14 4.52
C PHE A 192 -7.87 -12.53 5.03
N ARG A 193 -8.35 -13.77 4.81
CA ARG A 193 -9.71 -14.22 5.18
C ARG A 193 -10.03 -14.18 6.68
N ASP A 194 -9.02 -14.24 7.53
CA ASP A 194 -9.17 -14.17 8.99
C ASP A 194 -9.41 -12.74 9.49
N ILE A 195 -9.00 -11.72 8.73
CA ILE A 195 -9.20 -10.32 9.10
C ILE A 195 -10.33 -9.65 8.34
N GLY A 196 -10.80 -10.21 7.22
CA GLY A 196 -11.80 -9.57 6.38
C GLY A 196 -12.50 -10.51 5.39
N ARG A 197 -13.53 -9.98 4.74
CA ARG A 197 -14.13 -10.63 3.59
C ARG A 197 -13.24 -10.40 2.38
N VAL A 198 -12.73 -11.48 1.81
CA VAL A 198 -12.03 -11.45 0.52
C VAL A 198 -13.05 -11.61 -0.59
N ILE A 199 -13.01 -10.71 -1.55
CA ILE A 199 -13.87 -10.65 -2.73
C ILE A 199 -12.94 -10.71 -3.94
N TYR A 200 -13.26 -11.53 -4.91
CA TYR A 200 -12.60 -11.57 -6.21
C TYR A 200 -13.64 -11.91 -7.28
N ASN A 201 -13.43 -11.42 -8.48
CA ASN A 201 -14.27 -11.71 -9.60
C ASN A 201 -13.67 -12.90 -10.37
N GLU A 202 -14.33 -14.04 -10.38
CA GLU A 202 -13.89 -15.24 -11.10
C GLU A 202 -13.86 -15.04 -12.63
N TYR A 203 -14.54 -13.98 -13.12
CA TYR A 203 -14.68 -13.68 -14.54
C TYR A 203 -13.69 -12.59 -15.05
N ALA A 204 -12.81 -12.06 -14.22
CA ALA A 204 -11.91 -10.98 -14.60
C ALA A 204 -10.85 -11.38 -15.67
N GLY A 205 -10.73 -12.68 -16.01
CA GLY A 205 -9.77 -13.18 -16.99
C GLY A 205 -10.03 -12.73 -18.43
N ASP A 206 -11.29 -12.71 -18.92
CA ASP A 206 -11.59 -12.54 -20.35
C ASP A 206 -12.57 -11.40 -20.72
N ASN A 207 -13.21 -10.75 -19.77
CA ASN A 207 -14.30 -9.80 -20.04
C ASN A 207 -14.07 -8.36 -19.56
N TRP A 208 -12.90 -8.04 -19.03
CA TRP A 208 -12.63 -6.68 -18.52
C TRP A 208 -12.83 -5.56 -19.55
N GLN A 209 -12.66 -5.85 -20.85
CA GLN A 209 -12.94 -4.90 -21.92
C GLN A 209 -14.43 -4.61 -22.04
N LYS A 210 -15.30 -5.64 -21.93
CA LYS A 210 -16.75 -5.48 -21.97
C LYS A 210 -17.30 -4.77 -20.73
N ASP A 211 -16.70 -5.02 -19.56
CA ASP A 211 -17.06 -4.30 -18.34
C ASP A 211 -16.67 -2.83 -18.40
N LEU A 212 -15.56 -2.49 -19.07
CA LEU A 212 -15.17 -1.10 -19.34
C LEU A 212 -16.17 -0.40 -20.28
N GLU A 213 -16.62 -1.06 -21.33
CA GLU A 213 -17.65 -0.53 -22.24
C GLU A 213 -18.96 -0.28 -21.48
N TYR A 214 -19.39 -1.22 -20.65
CA TYR A 214 -20.59 -1.05 -19.80
C TYR A 214 -20.46 0.11 -18.80
N TYR A 215 -19.27 0.32 -18.19
CA TYR A 215 -19.01 1.42 -17.28
C TYR A 215 -18.94 2.78 -17.99
N GLU A 216 -18.44 2.85 -19.19
CA GLU A 216 -18.42 4.09 -19.99
C GLU A 216 -19.83 4.44 -20.46
N GLU A 217 -20.65 3.48 -20.83
CA GLU A 217 -22.08 3.68 -21.16
C GLU A 217 -22.87 4.16 -19.94
N ALA A 218 -22.68 3.54 -18.76
CA ALA A 218 -23.36 3.94 -17.52
C ALA A 218 -22.96 5.33 -17.02
N LYS A 219 -21.78 5.83 -17.37
CA LYS A 219 -21.38 7.22 -17.07
C LYS A 219 -22.11 8.27 -17.93
N GLY A 220 -22.59 7.88 -19.10
CA GLY A 220 -23.36 8.75 -20.00
C GLY A 220 -24.82 8.95 -19.60
N GLU A 221 -25.33 8.14 -18.63
CA GLU A 221 -26.73 8.17 -18.18
C GLU A 221 -26.94 8.87 -16.81
N ILE A 222 -25.89 9.42 -16.19
CA ILE A 222 -25.93 10.20 -14.94
C ILE A 222 -25.49 11.64 -15.20
#